data_ffeed602fc37658d937faaefa9117255
#
_entry.id   ffeed602fc37658d937faaefa9117255
#
_cell.length_a   1.000
_cell.length_b   1.000
_cell.length_c   1.000
_cell.angle_alpha   90.00
_cell.angle_beta   90.00
_cell.angle_gamma   90.00
#
_symmetry.space_group_name_H-M   'P 1'
#
loop_
_entity.id
_entity.type
_entity.pdbx_description
1 polymer ?
#
loop_
_entity_poly.entity_id
_entity_poly.type
_entity_poly.pdbx_seq_one_letter_code
_entity_poly.pdbx_strand_id
1 'polypeptide(L)'
;DDGVLVGVISQSDVIRVLYDEQISASEVSQYFMSPFPISMPAVSALNLERAKIADRMVNTKVQDVMTPIPVTVAPDHNVRDAAQRMIDARVHRVLVTQNDELVGILSSLDLVGLVASDF
;
A
#
# COMPACT_ATOMS: atom_id res chain seq x y z
N ASP A 1 -4.10 11.64 -13.89
CA ASP A 1 -4.77 11.88 -15.16
C ASP A 1 -4.69 13.38 -15.47
N ASP A 2 -3.94 13.74 -16.49
CA ASP A 2 -3.63 15.15 -16.83
C ASP A 2 -3.04 15.93 -15.65
N GLY A 3 -2.24 15.26 -14.81
CA GLY A 3 -1.65 15.86 -13.62
C GLY A 3 -2.56 15.90 -12.41
N VAL A 4 -3.81 15.49 -12.54
CA VAL A 4 -4.76 15.44 -11.44
C VAL A 4 -4.61 14.11 -10.71
N LEU A 5 -4.55 14.16 -9.38
CA LEU A 5 -4.46 12.96 -8.54
C LEU A 5 -5.79 12.20 -8.59
N VAL A 6 -5.74 10.91 -8.95
CA VAL A 6 -6.95 10.07 -9.07
C VAL A 6 -7.02 8.94 -8.07
N GLY A 7 -5.91 8.63 -7.38
CA GLY A 7 -5.91 7.56 -6.39
C GLY A 7 -4.54 7.31 -5.82
N VAL A 8 -4.46 6.38 -4.90
CA VAL A 8 -3.21 5.95 -4.27
C VAL A 8 -3.21 4.43 -4.14
N ILE A 9 -2.04 3.82 -4.32
CA ILE A 9 -1.87 2.39 -4.14
C ILE A 9 -0.84 2.15 -3.03
N SER A 10 -1.13 1.20 -2.17
CA SER A 10 -0.26 0.83 -1.05
C SER A 10 0.06 -0.66 -1.10
N GLN A 11 1.02 -1.07 -0.28
CA GLN A 11 1.35 -2.48 -0.11
C GLN A 11 0.11 -3.29 0.32
N SER A 12 -0.74 -2.73 1.17
CA SER A 12 -1.97 -3.39 1.61
C SER A 12 -2.92 -3.66 0.45
N ASP A 13 -3.00 -2.76 -0.51
CA ASP A 13 -3.83 -2.95 -1.70
C ASP A 13 -3.34 -4.12 -2.54
N VAL A 14 -2.03 -4.23 -2.71
CA VAL A 14 -1.42 -5.34 -3.46
C VAL A 14 -1.68 -6.67 -2.76
N ILE A 15 -1.48 -6.72 -1.44
CA ILE A 15 -1.73 -7.93 -0.65
C ILE A 15 -3.20 -8.34 -0.75
N ARG A 16 -4.12 -7.38 -0.69
CA ARG A 16 -5.56 -7.66 -0.78
C ARG A 16 -5.93 -8.36 -2.10
N VAL A 17 -5.30 -7.98 -3.21
CA VAL A 17 -5.50 -8.65 -4.50
C VAL A 17 -5.11 -10.13 -4.41
N LEU A 18 -4.02 -10.44 -3.70
CA LEU A 18 -3.56 -11.81 -3.54
C LEU A 18 -4.52 -12.64 -2.67
N TYR A 19 -5.23 -11.99 -1.73
CA TYR A 19 -6.19 -12.68 -0.86
C TYR A 19 -7.52 -12.98 -1.54
N ASP A 20 -7.96 -12.14 -2.46
CA ASP A 20 -9.33 -12.17 -2.96
C ASP A 20 -9.65 -13.36 -3.86
N GLU A 21 -8.66 -14.16 -4.28
CA GLU A 21 -8.93 -15.25 -5.20
C GLU A 21 -8.34 -16.59 -4.76
N GLN A 22 -8.75 -17.07 -3.59
CA GLN A 22 -8.51 -18.44 -3.15
C GLN A 22 -7.06 -18.77 -2.77
N ILE A 23 -6.21 -17.78 -2.65
CA ILE A 23 -4.90 -18.00 -2.06
C ILE A 23 -5.05 -17.76 -0.57
N SER A 24 -4.84 -18.81 0.23
CA SER A 24 -4.97 -18.68 1.68
C SER A 24 -3.85 -17.82 2.26
N ALA A 25 -4.12 -17.21 3.41
CA ALA A 25 -3.11 -16.42 4.11
C ALA A 25 -1.85 -17.25 4.41
N SER A 26 -2.02 -18.54 4.71
CA SER A 26 -0.88 -19.43 4.96
C SER A 26 -0.03 -19.66 3.72
N GLU A 27 -0.64 -19.76 2.54
CA GLU A 27 0.08 -19.90 1.29
C GLU A 27 0.89 -18.67 0.95
N VAL A 28 0.28 -17.48 1.11
CA VAL A 28 0.97 -16.21 0.89
C VAL A 28 2.13 -16.07 1.88
N SER A 29 1.89 -16.42 3.15
CA SER A 29 2.91 -16.37 4.19
C SER A 29 4.08 -17.31 3.88
N GLN A 30 3.81 -18.52 3.42
CA GLN A 30 4.86 -19.47 3.02
C GLN A 30 5.67 -18.91 1.84
N TYR A 31 5.02 -18.27 0.89
CA TYR A 31 5.71 -17.68 -0.26
C TYR A 31 6.71 -16.61 0.16
N PHE A 32 6.31 -15.71 1.08
CA PHE A 32 7.14 -14.57 1.45
C PHE A 32 8.08 -14.82 2.63
N MET A 33 7.80 -15.82 3.47
CA MET A 33 8.48 -15.96 4.75
C MET A 33 9.26 -17.28 4.93
N SER A 34 9.22 -18.19 3.97
CA SER A 34 9.94 -19.46 4.10
C SER A 34 11.32 -19.39 3.48
N PRO A 35 12.41 -19.36 4.29
CA PRO A 35 13.77 -19.37 3.77
C PRO A 35 14.31 -20.79 3.55
N PHE A 36 13.55 -21.85 3.84
CA PHE A 36 14.07 -23.21 3.87
C PHE A 36 13.60 -24.02 2.66
N PRO A 37 14.42 -25.00 2.22
CA PRO A 37 14.02 -25.89 1.14
C PRO A 37 12.80 -26.71 1.56
N ILE A 38 11.78 -26.69 0.70
CA ILE A 38 10.55 -27.43 0.87
C ILE A 38 10.67 -28.76 0.09
N SER A 39 9.92 -29.80 0.48
CA SER A 39 9.94 -31.09 -0.24
C SER A 39 9.52 -30.90 -1.71
N MET A 40 9.99 -31.77 -2.60
CA MET A 40 9.75 -31.65 -4.04
C MET A 40 8.27 -31.50 -4.42
N PRO A 41 7.32 -32.25 -3.84
CA PRO A 41 5.91 -32.04 -4.14
C PRO A 41 5.42 -30.66 -3.70
N ALA A 42 5.88 -30.16 -2.55
CA ALA A 42 5.51 -28.84 -2.07
C ALA A 42 6.14 -27.74 -2.92
N VAL A 43 7.37 -27.96 -3.43
CA VAL A 43 8.03 -27.03 -4.34
C VAL A 43 7.24 -26.90 -5.64
N SER A 44 6.74 -28.00 -6.20
CA SER A 44 5.95 -27.98 -7.42
C SER A 44 4.64 -27.22 -7.22
N ALA A 45 3.95 -27.46 -6.10
CA ALA A 45 2.72 -26.73 -5.76
C ALA A 45 3.01 -25.24 -5.56
N LEU A 46 4.11 -24.92 -4.88
CA LEU A 46 4.52 -23.53 -4.65
C LEU A 46 4.85 -22.81 -5.94
N ASN A 47 5.51 -23.49 -6.88
CA ASN A 47 5.82 -22.92 -8.20
C ASN A 47 4.55 -22.61 -8.99
N LEU A 48 3.54 -23.48 -8.89
CA LEU A 48 2.25 -23.24 -9.53
C LEU A 48 1.55 -22.01 -8.93
N GLU A 49 1.58 -21.90 -7.60
CA GLU A 49 1.01 -20.73 -6.92
C GLU A 49 1.77 -19.43 -7.26
N ARG A 50 3.10 -19.51 -7.38
CA ARG A 50 3.91 -18.38 -7.84
C ARG A 50 3.49 -17.93 -9.24
N ALA A 51 3.27 -18.89 -10.14
CA ALA A 51 2.85 -18.59 -11.50
C ALA A 51 1.48 -17.91 -11.50
N LYS A 52 0.55 -18.36 -10.67
CA LYS A 52 -0.77 -17.75 -10.54
C LYS A 52 -0.68 -16.33 -10.00
N ILE A 53 0.14 -16.11 -8.97
CA ILE A 53 0.35 -14.78 -8.38
C ILE A 53 0.97 -13.83 -9.40
N ALA A 54 2.01 -14.28 -10.10
CA ALA A 54 2.69 -13.47 -11.10
C ALA A 54 1.75 -13.12 -12.26
N ASP A 55 0.97 -14.08 -12.73
CA ASP A 55 0.00 -13.89 -13.80
C ASP A 55 -1.05 -12.86 -13.41
N ARG A 56 -1.55 -12.96 -12.18
CA ARG A 56 -2.53 -12.01 -11.66
C ARG A 56 -1.95 -10.60 -11.55
N MET A 57 -0.74 -10.46 -11.03
CA MET A 57 -0.10 -9.16 -10.88
C MET A 57 0.14 -8.50 -12.23
N VAL A 58 0.48 -9.27 -13.27
CA VAL A 58 0.67 -8.76 -14.62
C VAL A 58 -0.65 -8.30 -15.24
N ASN A 59 -1.75 -9.01 -14.94
CA ASN A 59 -3.04 -8.75 -15.56
C ASN A 59 -3.92 -7.76 -14.77
N THR A 60 -3.52 -7.41 -13.54
CA THR A 60 -4.27 -6.47 -12.70
C THR A 60 -3.66 -5.08 -12.86
N LYS A 61 -4.50 -4.10 -13.21
CA LYS A 61 -4.05 -2.72 -13.37
C LYS A 61 -4.08 -1.99 -12.04
N VAL A 62 -3.25 -0.96 -11.92
CA VAL A 62 -3.22 -0.10 -10.74
C VAL A 62 -4.61 0.47 -10.43
N GLN A 63 -5.33 0.91 -11.44
CA GLN A 63 -6.66 1.48 -11.28
C GLN A 63 -7.67 0.50 -10.67
N ASP A 64 -7.43 -0.81 -10.79
CA ASP A 64 -8.33 -1.84 -10.26
C ASP A 64 -8.17 -2.04 -8.76
N VAL A 65 -7.02 -1.67 -8.21
CA VAL A 65 -6.68 -1.95 -6.81
C VAL A 65 -6.42 -0.69 -5.98
N MET A 66 -6.20 0.44 -6.61
CA MET A 66 -5.94 1.70 -5.91
C MET A 66 -7.13 2.14 -5.06
N THR A 67 -6.84 2.95 -4.04
CA THR A 67 -7.87 3.68 -3.31
C THR A 67 -8.24 4.92 -4.13
N PRO A 68 -9.49 5.03 -4.63
CA PRO A 68 -9.85 6.09 -5.58
C PRO A 68 -10.06 7.45 -4.94
N ILE A 69 -10.23 7.52 -3.62
CA ILE A 69 -10.39 8.78 -2.90
C ILE A 69 -9.34 8.81 -1.80
N PRO A 70 -8.12 9.25 -2.10
CA PRO A 70 -7.05 9.26 -1.11
C PRO A 70 -7.28 10.35 -0.05
N VAL A 71 -6.70 10.13 1.13
CA VAL A 71 -6.70 11.13 2.18
C VAL A 71 -5.68 12.21 1.81
N THR A 72 -6.12 13.44 1.70
CA THR A 72 -5.29 14.56 1.27
C THR A 72 -5.35 15.72 2.24
N VAL A 73 -4.31 16.53 2.22
CA VAL A 73 -4.26 17.81 2.93
C VAL A 73 -3.68 18.86 1.98
N ALA A 74 -3.97 20.12 2.23
CA ALA A 74 -3.37 21.21 1.49
C ALA A 74 -2.04 21.62 2.17
N PRO A 75 -1.10 22.25 1.42
CA PRO A 75 0.18 22.66 2.00
C PRO A 75 0.06 23.64 3.17
N ASP A 76 -1.00 24.42 3.22
CA ASP A 76 -1.23 25.41 4.27
C ASP A 76 -1.98 24.86 5.49
N HIS A 77 -2.40 23.59 5.47
CA HIS A 77 -2.94 22.93 6.66
C HIS A 77 -1.82 22.73 7.69
N ASN A 78 -2.16 22.79 8.97
CA ASN A 78 -1.17 22.53 9.99
C ASN A 78 -0.97 21.02 10.18
N VAL A 79 0.17 20.64 10.75
CA VAL A 79 0.53 19.22 10.90
C VAL A 79 -0.39 18.48 11.85
N ARG A 80 -1.04 19.19 12.78
CA ARG A 80 -2.00 18.58 13.69
C ARG A 80 -3.23 18.07 12.93
N ASP A 81 -3.71 18.85 11.97
CA ASP A 81 -4.84 18.43 11.13
C ASP A 81 -4.47 17.22 10.28
N ALA A 82 -3.25 17.20 9.73
CA ALA A 82 -2.75 16.06 8.97
C ALA A 82 -2.67 14.80 9.85
N ALA A 83 -2.15 14.95 11.07
CA ALA A 83 -2.06 13.84 12.02
C ALA A 83 -3.45 13.31 12.37
N GLN A 84 -4.41 14.20 12.58
CA GLN A 84 -5.78 13.79 12.90
C GLN A 84 -6.42 13.02 11.76
N ARG A 85 -6.18 13.43 10.53
CA ARG A 85 -6.69 12.72 9.34
C ARG A 85 -6.07 11.32 9.24
N MET A 86 -4.79 11.18 9.57
CA MET A 86 -4.14 9.87 9.60
C MET A 86 -4.80 8.94 10.62
N ILE A 87 -5.09 9.45 11.81
CA ILE A 87 -5.73 8.68 12.88
C ILE A 87 -7.13 8.28 12.47
N ASP A 88 -7.92 9.23 11.97
CA ASP A 88 -9.32 8.98 11.62
C ASP A 88 -9.46 7.98 10.47
N ALA A 89 -8.58 8.06 9.48
CA ALA A 89 -8.59 7.17 8.32
C ALA A 89 -7.75 5.91 8.51
N ARG A 90 -7.00 5.81 9.61
CA ARG A 90 -6.09 4.69 9.93
C ARG A 90 -5.07 4.47 8.82
N VAL A 91 -4.46 5.55 8.39
CA VAL A 91 -3.41 5.52 7.38
C VAL A 91 -2.12 6.11 7.96
N HIS A 92 -0.98 5.72 7.39
CA HIS A 92 0.33 6.18 7.83
C HIS A 92 0.87 7.32 6.99
N ARG A 93 0.15 7.71 5.95
CA ARG A 93 0.55 8.76 5.03
C ARG A 93 -0.68 9.53 4.56
N VAL A 94 -0.48 10.82 4.33
CA VAL A 94 -1.47 11.65 3.63
C VAL A 94 -0.77 12.30 2.45
N LEU A 95 -1.51 12.49 1.38
CA LEU A 95 -1.00 13.15 0.20
C LEU A 95 -1.21 14.65 0.34
N VAL A 96 -0.23 15.43 -0.07
CA VAL A 96 -0.35 16.89 -0.06
C VAL A 96 -0.70 17.32 -1.48
N THR A 97 -1.85 17.96 -1.62
CA THR A 97 -2.34 18.39 -2.93
C THR A 97 -2.59 19.87 -2.94
N GLN A 98 -2.42 20.47 -4.12
CA GLN A 98 -2.73 21.87 -4.38
C GLN A 98 -3.37 21.93 -5.76
N ASN A 99 -4.60 22.45 -5.84
CA ASN A 99 -5.38 22.48 -7.08
C ASN A 99 -5.54 21.07 -7.69
N ASP A 100 -5.80 20.07 -6.85
CA ASP A 100 -5.97 18.66 -7.19
C ASP A 100 -4.69 17.98 -7.72
N GLU A 101 -3.57 18.67 -7.72
CA GLU A 101 -2.28 18.09 -8.13
C GLU A 101 -1.46 17.70 -6.91
N LEU A 102 -0.78 16.56 -7.02
CA LEU A 102 0.10 16.08 -5.95
C LEU A 102 1.36 16.94 -5.89
N VAL A 103 1.61 17.55 -4.73
CA VAL A 103 2.80 18.36 -4.50
C VAL A 103 3.71 17.79 -3.42
N GLY A 104 3.25 16.80 -2.66
CA GLY A 104 4.08 16.16 -1.64
C GLY A 104 3.37 15.01 -0.93
N ILE A 105 4.10 14.36 -0.06
CA ILE A 105 3.59 13.27 0.78
C ILE A 105 4.09 13.52 2.20
N LEU A 106 3.19 13.39 3.18
CA LEU A 106 3.52 13.50 4.59
C LEU A 106 3.27 12.15 5.25
N SER A 107 4.29 11.59 5.90
CA SER A 107 4.19 10.30 6.58
C SER A 107 4.12 10.49 8.09
N SER A 108 3.66 9.45 8.80
CA SER A 108 3.69 9.43 10.26
C SER A 108 5.13 9.56 10.78
N LEU A 109 6.11 9.03 10.07
CA LEU A 109 7.52 9.15 10.46
C LEU A 109 8.00 10.60 10.38
N ASP A 110 7.53 11.38 9.42
CA ASP A 110 7.84 12.81 9.33
C ASP A 110 7.34 13.53 10.58
N LEU A 111 6.14 13.18 11.06
CA LEU A 111 5.57 13.77 12.27
C LEU A 111 6.36 13.39 13.51
N VAL A 112 6.78 12.13 13.60
CA VAL A 112 7.66 11.66 14.69
C VAL A 112 8.98 12.43 14.69
N GLY A 113 9.52 12.70 13.49
CA GLY A 113 10.73 13.51 13.34
C GLY A 113 10.58 14.91 13.89
N LEU A 114 9.42 15.54 13.70
CA LEU A 114 9.16 16.87 14.29
C LEU A 114 9.18 16.82 15.80
N VAL A 115 8.53 15.82 16.39
CA VAL A 115 8.53 15.66 17.85
C VAL A 115 9.95 15.44 18.38
N ALA A 116 10.75 14.63 17.69
CA ALA A 116 12.12 14.34 18.10
C ALA A 116 13.02 15.56 18.01
N SER A 117 12.81 16.44 17.04
CA SER A 117 13.65 17.63 16.86
C SER A 117 13.28 18.77 17.80
N ASP A 118 12.04 18.81 18.31
CA ASP A 118 11.59 19.84 19.23
C ASP A 118 11.93 19.54 20.70
N PHE A 119 12.44 18.35 20.94
CA PHE A 119 12.86 17.89 22.26
C PHE A 119 14.34 17.44 22.20
#